data_92e388b5210f89b4fdd9d3019d4ada21
#
_entry.id   92e388b5210f89b4fdd9d3019d4ada21
#
_cell.length_a   1.000
_cell.length_b   1.000
_cell.length_c   1.000
_cell.angle_alpha   90.00
_cell.angle_beta   90.00
_cell.angle_gamma   90.00
#
_symmetry.space_group_name_H-M   'P 1'
#
loop_
_entity.id
_entity.type
_entity.pdbx_description
1 polymer ?
#
loop_
_entity_poly.entity_id
_entity_poly.type
_entity_poly.pdbx_seq_one_letter_code
_entity_poly.pdbx_strand_id
1 'polypeptide(L)'
;MNYEIMEKMKEYEPEFDSMLFHLPLSGSTFKKVYYDEMEQRAVSKFVPADDLIVPYTATSLDDAEAIIHRIKISENDLRKQQVGGFYRDIELGKPQDKETDVEKKERELEGVTKTKEEDVFTLLECHVDLDLEGFEDVNQQTGEPSGIKIPYIVTLEEGSREILSIRRNYEIGDPNKNKIQYFVHFKFLPGLGFYGFGLIHMIGGLSRSATAALRSLLDAGTLSLSLIHISEPTRRS
;
A
#
# COMPACT_ATOMS: atom_id res chain seq x y z
N MET A 1 -21.50 -16.56 8.28
CA MET A 1 -20.85 -15.27 8.08
C MET A 1 -20.27 -14.68 9.38
N ASN A 2 -21.06 -14.36 10.43
CA ASN A 2 -20.50 -13.80 11.67
C ASN A 2 -19.41 -14.70 12.31
N TYR A 3 -19.61 -16.01 12.34
CA TYR A 3 -18.60 -16.94 12.85
C TYR A 3 -17.28 -16.88 12.07
N GLU A 4 -17.35 -16.80 10.74
CA GLU A 4 -16.16 -16.70 9.90
C GLU A 4 -15.37 -15.41 10.19
N ILE A 5 -16.07 -14.27 10.30
CA ILE A 5 -15.45 -12.96 10.50
C ILE A 5 -14.90 -12.82 11.93
N MET A 6 -15.67 -13.24 12.94
CA MET A 6 -15.34 -12.96 14.34
C MET A 6 -14.43 -14.02 14.98
N GLU A 7 -14.51 -15.27 14.53
CA GLU A 7 -13.80 -16.38 15.17
C GLU A 7 -12.61 -16.87 14.32
N LYS A 8 -12.78 -16.95 12.99
CA LYS A 8 -11.71 -17.46 12.13
C LYS A 8 -10.77 -16.38 11.61
N MET A 9 -11.28 -15.21 11.28
CA MET A 9 -10.48 -14.08 10.75
C MET A 9 -10.02 -13.20 11.92
N LYS A 10 -9.04 -13.66 12.69
CA LYS A 10 -8.52 -12.94 13.89
C LYS A 10 -7.96 -11.54 13.56
N GLU A 11 -7.49 -11.36 12.35
CA GLU A 11 -6.96 -10.09 11.86
C GLU A 11 -8.05 -9.10 11.46
N TYR A 12 -9.31 -9.54 11.30
CA TYR A 12 -10.34 -8.70 10.70
C TYR A 12 -10.60 -7.40 11.49
N GLU A 13 -10.73 -7.50 12.82
CA GLU A 13 -11.04 -6.34 13.68
C GLU A 13 -9.88 -5.33 13.71
N PRO A 14 -8.62 -5.70 14.05
CA PRO A 14 -7.53 -4.74 14.07
C PRO A 14 -7.20 -4.14 12.69
N GLU A 15 -7.32 -4.93 11.63
CA GLU A 15 -7.14 -4.45 10.26
C GLU A 15 -8.27 -3.51 9.80
N PHE A 16 -9.47 -3.71 10.34
CA PHE A 16 -10.61 -2.84 10.06
C PHE A 16 -10.48 -1.51 10.82
N ASP A 17 -10.05 -1.53 12.07
CA ASP A 17 -9.78 -0.33 12.87
C ASP A 17 -8.69 0.52 12.24
N SER A 18 -7.60 -0.12 11.78
CA SER A 18 -6.54 0.57 11.04
C SER A 18 -7.09 1.24 9.77
N MET A 19 -7.93 0.54 9.02
CA MET A 19 -8.58 1.09 7.83
C MET A 19 -9.47 2.29 8.17
N LEU A 20 -10.28 2.20 9.22
CA LEU A 20 -11.19 3.29 9.64
C LEU A 20 -10.43 4.54 10.08
N PHE A 21 -9.25 4.38 10.65
CA PHE A 21 -8.39 5.50 11.02
C PHE A 21 -7.77 6.18 9.78
N HIS A 22 -7.24 5.39 8.85
CA HIS A 22 -6.57 5.91 7.66
C HIS A 22 -7.52 6.48 6.62
N LEU A 23 -8.71 5.90 6.47
CA LEU A 23 -9.67 6.30 5.43
C LEU A 23 -10.06 7.79 5.47
N PRO A 24 -10.46 8.38 6.61
CA PRO A 24 -10.76 9.79 6.68
C PRO A 24 -9.55 10.69 6.42
N LEU A 25 -8.34 10.27 6.82
CA LEU A 25 -7.13 11.07 6.67
C LEU A 25 -6.66 11.11 5.21
N SER A 26 -6.38 9.94 4.64
CA SER A 26 -5.83 9.81 3.28
C SER A 26 -6.88 9.94 2.18
N GLY A 27 -8.15 9.64 2.48
CA GLY A 27 -9.26 9.66 1.53
C GLY A 27 -9.46 8.39 0.74
N SER A 28 -8.48 7.50 0.72
CA SER A 28 -8.53 6.19 0.05
C SER A 28 -7.80 5.15 0.85
N THR A 29 -8.40 3.97 0.95
CA THR A 29 -7.78 2.77 1.53
C THR A 29 -8.27 1.55 0.78
N PHE A 30 -7.56 0.46 0.94
CA PHE A 30 -7.90 -0.80 0.28
C PHE A 30 -7.98 -1.94 1.30
N LYS A 31 -8.76 -2.96 0.97
CA LYS A 31 -8.68 -4.27 1.61
C LYS A 31 -8.35 -5.31 0.57
N LYS A 32 -7.39 -6.17 0.89
CA LYS A 32 -7.10 -7.38 0.12
C LYS A 32 -7.80 -8.55 0.76
N VAL A 33 -8.67 -9.22 0.00
CA VAL A 33 -9.43 -10.39 0.46
C VAL A 33 -9.04 -11.59 -0.38
N TYR A 34 -8.59 -12.66 0.28
CA TYR A 34 -8.19 -13.89 -0.39
C TYR A 34 -8.38 -15.09 0.53
N TYR A 35 -8.32 -16.27 -0.04
CA TYR A 35 -8.30 -17.52 0.71
C TYR A 35 -6.85 -17.98 0.89
N ASP A 36 -6.42 -18.16 2.14
CA ASP A 36 -5.09 -18.68 2.46
C ASP A 36 -5.16 -20.21 2.52
N GLU A 37 -4.49 -20.86 1.56
CA GLU A 37 -4.46 -22.32 1.47
C GLU A 37 -3.63 -22.96 2.58
N MET A 38 -2.66 -22.26 3.14
CA MET A 38 -1.82 -22.78 4.23
C MET A 38 -2.59 -22.76 5.55
N GLU A 39 -3.34 -21.69 5.82
CA GLU A 39 -4.16 -21.55 7.02
C GLU A 39 -5.59 -22.06 6.84
N GLN A 40 -5.98 -22.47 5.62
CA GLN A 40 -7.32 -23.00 5.27
C GLN A 40 -8.46 -22.07 5.71
N ARG A 41 -8.26 -20.75 5.54
CA ARG A 41 -9.26 -19.73 5.92
C ARG A 41 -9.25 -18.54 4.98
N ALA A 42 -10.34 -17.80 4.97
CA ALA A 42 -10.37 -16.48 4.34
C ALA A 42 -9.59 -15.47 5.17
N VAL A 43 -8.89 -14.58 4.50
CA VAL A 43 -8.06 -13.52 5.08
C VAL A 43 -8.48 -12.18 4.50
N SER A 44 -8.56 -11.15 5.35
CA SER A 44 -8.87 -9.78 4.94
C SER A 44 -7.86 -8.82 5.56
N LYS A 45 -6.93 -8.34 4.75
CA LYS A 45 -5.86 -7.41 5.19
C LYS A 45 -6.12 -5.99 4.73
N PHE A 46 -5.81 -5.05 5.58
CA PHE A 46 -5.76 -3.63 5.23
C PHE A 46 -4.53 -3.37 4.35
N VAL A 47 -4.72 -2.55 3.31
CA VAL A 47 -3.65 -2.09 2.43
C VAL A 47 -3.75 -0.57 2.34
N PRO A 48 -2.74 0.16 2.84
CA PRO A 48 -2.68 1.61 2.71
C PRO A 48 -2.57 2.03 1.24
N ALA A 49 -2.97 3.26 0.93
CA ALA A 49 -2.95 3.78 -0.43
C ALA A 49 -1.53 3.82 -1.04
N ASP A 50 -0.51 3.98 -0.21
CA ASP A 50 0.88 4.05 -0.63
C ASP A 50 1.46 2.70 -1.06
N ASP A 51 0.85 1.60 -0.63
CA ASP A 51 1.28 0.24 -0.97
C ASP A 51 0.51 -0.36 -2.15
N LEU A 52 -0.47 0.35 -2.71
CA LEU A 52 -1.19 -0.08 -3.91
C LEU A 52 -0.96 0.90 -5.06
N ILE A 53 -0.21 0.46 -6.05
CA ILE A 53 0.17 1.26 -7.20
C ILE A 53 -0.73 0.86 -8.38
N VAL A 54 -1.37 1.85 -8.99
CA VAL A 54 -2.22 1.70 -10.17
C VAL A 54 -1.80 2.67 -11.26
N PRO A 55 -2.03 2.37 -12.56
CA PRO A 55 -1.76 3.31 -13.64
C PRO A 55 -2.56 4.61 -13.47
N TYR A 56 -1.96 5.71 -13.88
CA TYR A 56 -2.62 7.03 -13.80
C TYR A 56 -3.93 7.12 -14.60
N THR A 57 -4.06 6.31 -15.63
CA THR A 57 -5.25 6.23 -16.49
C THR A 57 -6.44 5.50 -15.85
N ALA A 58 -6.20 4.72 -14.79
CA ALA A 58 -7.25 3.96 -14.11
C ALA A 58 -8.22 4.88 -13.37
N THR A 59 -9.52 4.60 -13.46
CA THR A 59 -10.58 5.26 -12.70
C THR A 59 -11.14 4.36 -11.60
N SER A 60 -11.03 3.05 -11.79
CA SER A 60 -11.45 2.01 -10.85
C SER A 60 -10.43 0.86 -10.82
N LEU A 61 -10.59 -0.07 -9.87
CA LEU A 61 -9.77 -1.29 -9.84
C LEU A 61 -10.09 -2.24 -11.01
N ASP A 62 -11.31 -2.14 -11.56
CA ASP A 62 -11.76 -3.04 -12.60
C ASP A 62 -11.20 -2.67 -13.98
N ASP A 63 -11.01 -1.37 -14.23
CA ASP A 63 -10.44 -0.85 -15.48
C ASP A 63 -8.91 -0.68 -15.42
N ALA A 64 -8.28 -0.95 -14.27
CA ALA A 64 -6.83 -0.89 -14.13
C ALA A 64 -6.17 -2.03 -14.91
N GLU A 65 -5.32 -1.68 -15.89
CA GLU A 65 -4.52 -2.66 -16.66
C GLU A 65 -3.49 -3.39 -15.79
N ALA A 66 -3.00 -2.72 -14.76
CA ALA A 66 -2.07 -3.28 -13.80
C ALA A 66 -2.39 -2.80 -12.37
N ILE A 67 -2.31 -3.69 -11.40
CA ILE A 67 -2.38 -3.37 -9.98
C ILE A 67 -1.14 -3.96 -9.33
N ILE A 68 -0.31 -3.14 -8.70
CA ILE A 68 0.91 -3.58 -8.03
C ILE A 68 0.74 -3.35 -6.54
N HIS A 69 0.83 -4.42 -5.77
CA HIS A 69 0.79 -4.40 -4.32
C HIS A 69 2.20 -4.59 -3.76
N ARG A 70 2.68 -3.60 -3.02
CA ARG A 70 3.96 -3.63 -2.34
C ARG A 70 3.79 -4.31 -0.99
N ILE A 71 4.55 -5.36 -0.73
CA ILE A 71 4.47 -6.17 0.49
C ILE A 71 5.85 -6.19 1.15
N LYS A 72 5.92 -5.77 2.41
CA LYS A 72 7.13 -5.95 3.22
C LYS A 72 7.04 -7.28 3.97
N ILE A 73 8.07 -8.10 3.84
CA ILE A 73 8.11 -9.43 4.43
C ILE A 73 9.47 -9.69 5.11
N SER A 74 9.43 -10.33 6.28
CA SER A 74 10.65 -10.75 6.96
C SER A 74 11.34 -11.90 6.20
N GLU A 75 12.67 -12.02 6.36
CA GLU A 75 13.43 -13.13 5.77
C GLU A 75 12.87 -14.50 6.18
N ASN A 76 12.50 -14.65 7.44
CA ASN A 76 11.96 -15.90 7.96
C ASN A 76 10.60 -16.27 7.36
N ASP A 77 9.71 -15.27 7.18
CA ASP A 77 8.38 -15.53 6.61
C ASP A 77 8.47 -15.78 5.10
N LEU A 78 9.38 -15.10 4.41
CA LEU A 78 9.69 -15.40 3.02
C LEU A 78 10.18 -16.86 2.89
N ARG A 79 11.10 -17.29 3.76
CA ARG A 79 11.62 -18.68 3.76
C ARG A 79 10.53 -19.71 4.04
N LYS A 80 9.61 -19.44 4.97
CA LYS A 80 8.43 -20.30 5.21
C LYS A 80 7.60 -20.47 3.94
N GLN A 81 7.38 -19.40 3.17
CA GLN A 81 6.61 -19.45 1.93
C GLN A 81 7.35 -20.19 0.80
N GLN A 82 8.69 -20.08 0.76
CA GLN A 82 9.50 -20.88 -0.16
C GLN A 82 9.43 -22.37 0.17
N VAL A 83 9.63 -22.74 1.45
CA VAL A 83 9.52 -24.13 1.91
C VAL A 83 8.10 -24.69 1.71
N GLY A 84 7.08 -23.87 1.91
CA GLY A 84 5.69 -24.23 1.65
C GLY A 84 5.34 -24.37 0.15
N GLY A 85 6.28 -24.07 -0.76
CA GLY A 85 6.08 -24.17 -2.21
C GLY A 85 5.23 -23.05 -2.81
N PHE A 86 4.95 -22.01 -2.01
CA PHE A 86 4.21 -20.85 -2.50
C PHE A 86 5.09 -19.96 -3.38
N TYR A 87 6.35 -19.77 -2.99
CA TYR A 87 7.38 -19.10 -3.78
C TYR A 87 8.47 -20.07 -4.22
N ARG A 88 9.13 -19.74 -5.31
CA ARG A 88 10.29 -20.46 -5.83
C ARG A 88 11.43 -20.39 -4.80
N ASP A 89 12.09 -21.52 -4.56
CA ASP A 89 13.27 -21.59 -3.70
C ASP A 89 14.50 -21.01 -4.42
N ILE A 90 14.75 -19.72 -4.21
CA ILE A 90 15.86 -18.96 -4.77
C ILE A 90 16.56 -18.26 -3.62
N GLU A 91 17.89 -18.26 -3.65
CA GLU A 91 18.68 -17.42 -2.75
C GLU A 91 18.56 -15.96 -3.21
N LEU A 92 17.83 -15.18 -2.44
CA LEU A 92 17.83 -13.73 -2.55
C LEU A 92 19.02 -13.19 -1.76
N GLY A 93 19.60 -12.10 -2.22
CA GLY A 93 20.67 -11.41 -1.48
C GLY A 93 20.22 -10.97 -0.08
N LYS A 94 20.96 -10.09 0.55
CA LYS A 94 20.53 -9.51 1.83
C LYS A 94 19.34 -8.59 1.61
N PRO A 95 18.37 -8.59 2.54
CA PRO A 95 17.23 -7.68 2.47
C PRO A 95 17.74 -6.23 2.42
N GLN A 96 17.17 -5.45 1.52
CA GLN A 96 17.46 -4.03 1.35
C GLN A 96 16.14 -3.27 1.35
N ASP A 97 15.74 -2.81 2.53
CA ASP A 97 14.57 -1.97 2.65
C ASP A 97 14.92 -0.54 2.23
N LYS A 98 14.47 -0.15 1.05
CA LYS A 98 14.55 1.24 0.58
C LYS A 98 13.36 2.00 1.14
N GLU A 99 13.56 2.65 2.30
CA GLU A 99 12.55 3.55 2.84
C GLU A 99 12.19 4.64 1.82
N THR A 100 10.91 4.89 1.69
CA THR A 100 10.40 6.05 0.96
C THR A 100 10.62 7.33 1.77
N ASP A 101 10.63 8.49 1.10
CA ASP A 101 10.76 9.79 1.79
C ASP A 101 9.64 10.03 2.81
N VAL A 102 8.47 9.44 2.61
CA VAL A 102 7.33 9.51 3.52
C VAL A 102 7.62 8.70 4.79
N GLU A 103 7.96 7.42 4.64
CA GLU A 103 8.32 6.53 5.76
C GLU A 103 9.46 7.09 6.61
N LYS A 104 10.46 7.68 5.95
CA LYS A 104 11.57 8.34 6.65
C LYS A 104 11.11 9.51 7.50
N LYS A 105 10.21 10.35 6.98
CA LYS A 105 9.64 11.47 7.73
C LYS A 105 8.74 11.01 8.87
N GLU A 106 7.92 9.99 8.66
CA GLU A 106 7.07 9.41 9.71
C GLU A 106 7.92 8.91 10.86
N ARG A 107 8.95 8.15 10.57
CA ARG A 107 9.91 7.64 11.56
C ARG A 107 10.62 8.77 12.32
N GLU A 108 11.04 9.85 11.61
CA GLU A 108 11.64 11.03 12.25
C GLU A 108 10.66 11.72 13.22
N LEU A 109 9.37 11.79 12.86
CA LEU A 109 8.32 12.36 13.71
C LEU A 109 8.02 11.49 14.93
N GLU A 110 8.10 10.17 14.78
CA GLU A 110 7.92 9.20 15.86
C GLU A 110 9.16 9.06 16.76
N GLY A 111 10.30 9.60 16.33
CA GLY A 111 11.55 9.52 17.10
C GLY A 111 12.16 8.12 17.14
N VAL A 112 11.79 7.25 16.19
CA VAL A 112 12.27 5.88 16.09
C VAL A 112 13.54 5.82 15.26
N THR A 113 14.54 5.07 15.70
CA THR A 113 15.79 4.84 14.96
C THR A 113 15.76 3.43 14.38
N LYS A 114 15.86 3.33 13.05
CA LYS A 114 15.95 2.03 12.37
C LYS A 114 17.30 1.36 12.66
N THR A 115 17.26 0.11 13.05
CA THR A 115 18.43 -0.77 13.15
C THR A 115 18.59 -1.60 11.88
N LYS A 116 19.81 -1.96 11.52
CA LYS A 116 20.09 -2.80 10.33
C LYS A 116 19.50 -4.22 10.41
N GLU A 117 19.13 -4.65 11.61
CA GLU A 117 18.52 -5.96 11.86
C GLU A 117 17.03 -6.00 11.51
N GLU A 118 16.43 -4.83 11.25
CA GLU A 118 15.02 -4.69 10.85
C GLU A 118 14.83 -4.61 9.33
N ASP A 119 15.88 -4.87 8.55
CA ASP A 119 15.77 -4.90 7.11
C ASP A 119 14.84 -6.02 6.66
N VAL A 120 13.87 -5.69 5.83
CA VAL A 120 12.87 -6.60 5.26
C VAL A 120 13.00 -6.67 3.75
N PHE A 121 12.51 -7.76 3.16
CA PHE A 121 12.36 -7.84 1.71
C PHE A 121 11.11 -7.09 1.27
N THR A 122 11.22 -6.36 0.18
CA THR A 122 10.08 -5.71 -0.48
C THR A 122 9.68 -6.55 -1.68
N LEU A 123 8.49 -7.13 -1.62
CA LEU A 123 7.89 -7.88 -2.72
C LEU A 123 6.89 -7.01 -3.47
N LEU A 124 6.91 -7.12 -4.78
CA LEU A 124 5.94 -6.51 -5.67
C LEU A 124 5.05 -7.61 -6.24
N GLU A 125 3.81 -7.64 -5.82
CA GLU A 125 2.78 -8.53 -6.36
C GLU A 125 2.01 -7.78 -7.46
N CYS A 126 2.29 -8.15 -8.70
CA CYS A 126 1.77 -7.50 -9.88
C CYS A 126 0.59 -8.30 -10.46
N HIS A 127 -0.60 -7.74 -10.42
CA HIS A 127 -1.79 -8.24 -11.11
C HIS A 127 -1.84 -7.60 -12.49
N VAL A 128 -1.49 -8.35 -13.53
CA VAL A 128 -1.28 -7.82 -14.89
C VAL A 128 -1.77 -8.81 -15.94
N ASP A 129 -2.12 -8.29 -17.11
CA ASP A 129 -2.47 -9.10 -18.26
C ASP A 129 -1.21 -9.34 -19.10
N LEU A 130 -0.83 -10.63 -19.29
CA LEU A 130 0.36 -11.03 -19.99
C LEU A 130 0.03 -12.07 -21.07
N ASP A 131 0.82 -12.05 -22.14
CA ASP A 131 0.91 -13.10 -23.13
C ASP A 131 2.25 -13.83 -22.89
N LEU A 132 2.18 -15.02 -22.30
CA LEU A 132 3.35 -15.78 -21.90
C LEU A 132 3.56 -16.95 -22.86
N GLU A 133 4.77 -17.07 -23.42
CA GLU A 133 5.16 -18.16 -24.31
C GLU A 133 4.90 -19.53 -23.66
N GLY A 134 4.13 -20.37 -24.37
CA GLY A 134 3.70 -21.69 -23.88
C GLY A 134 2.47 -21.71 -22.97
N PHE A 135 1.91 -20.53 -22.64
CA PHE A 135 0.70 -20.36 -21.84
C PHE A 135 -0.26 -19.33 -22.46
N GLU A 136 -0.13 -19.13 -23.78
CA GLU A 136 -0.95 -18.19 -24.53
C GLU A 136 -2.43 -18.58 -24.50
N ASP A 137 -3.27 -17.59 -24.73
CA ASP A 137 -4.67 -17.85 -25.03
C ASP A 137 -4.79 -18.48 -26.44
N VAL A 138 -5.52 -19.59 -26.53
CA VAL A 138 -5.69 -20.32 -27.77
C VAL A 138 -7.12 -20.17 -28.26
N ASN A 139 -7.27 -19.77 -29.51
CA ASN A 139 -8.57 -19.73 -30.16
C ASN A 139 -9.13 -21.15 -30.28
N GLN A 140 -10.28 -21.39 -29.65
CA GLN A 140 -10.92 -22.71 -29.60
C GLN A 140 -11.33 -23.26 -30.99
N GLN A 141 -11.46 -22.38 -31.99
CA GLN A 141 -11.86 -22.78 -33.35
C GLN A 141 -10.68 -23.11 -34.28
N THR A 142 -9.60 -22.34 -34.12
CA THR A 142 -8.41 -22.50 -35.04
C THR A 142 -7.27 -23.27 -34.39
N GLY A 143 -7.24 -23.36 -33.06
CA GLY A 143 -6.13 -23.95 -32.30
C GLY A 143 -4.85 -23.12 -32.31
N GLU A 144 -4.89 -21.90 -32.83
CA GLU A 144 -3.75 -20.99 -32.89
C GLU A 144 -3.75 -20.00 -31.72
N PRO A 145 -2.59 -19.47 -31.28
CA PRO A 145 -2.52 -18.44 -30.27
C PRO A 145 -3.35 -17.21 -30.69
N SER A 146 -4.21 -16.74 -29.80
CA SER A 146 -5.10 -15.61 -30.10
C SER A 146 -4.39 -14.25 -30.02
N GLY A 147 -3.22 -14.17 -29.39
CA GLY A 147 -2.50 -12.93 -29.08
C GLY A 147 -3.19 -12.06 -28.03
N ILE A 148 -4.21 -12.61 -27.34
CA ILE A 148 -4.90 -11.94 -26.25
C ILE A 148 -4.10 -12.13 -24.97
N LYS A 149 -3.83 -11.02 -24.26
CA LYS A 149 -3.22 -11.07 -22.93
C LYS A 149 -4.24 -11.57 -21.91
N ILE A 150 -3.82 -12.49 -21.06
CA ILE A 150 -4.66 -13.09 -20.02
C ILE A 150 -4.14 -12.73 -18.62
N PRO A 151 -5.05 -12.66 -17.60
CA PRO A 151 -4.68 -12.20 -16.26
C PRO A 151 -3.73 -13.14 -15.54
N TYR A 152 -2.63 -12.59 -15.02
CA TYR A 152 -1.66 -13.27 -14.17
C TYR A 152 -1.35 -12.45 -12.91
N ILE A 153 -0.90 -13.15 -11.87
CA ILE A 153 -0.26 -12.56 -10.70
C ILE A 153 1.21 -12.95 -10.73
N VAL A 154 2.07 -11.96 -10.86
CA VAL A 154 3.52 -12.12 -10.84
C VAL A 154 4.06 -11.50 -9.58
N THR A 155 4.74 -12.27 -8.75
CA THR A 155 5.43 -11.76 -7.56
C THR A 155 6.92 -11.75 -7.80
N LEU A 156 7.53 -10.59 -7.60
CA LEU A 156 8.98 -10.40 -7.73
C LEU A 156 9.54 -9.66 -6.50
N GLU A 157 10.80 -9.84 -6.22
CA GLU A 157 11.52 -9.07 -5.20
C GLU A 157 12.08 -7.78 -5.84
N GLU A 158 11.87 -6.63 -5.18
CA GLU A 158 12.17 -5.31 -5.73
C GLU A 158 13.67 -5.09 -5.94
N GLY A 159 14.52 -5.57 -5.02
CA GLY A 159 15.97 -5.33 -5.04
C GLY A 159 16.69 -6.14 -6.12
N SER A 160 16.47 -7.46 -6.14
CA SER A 160 17.09 -8.40 -7.09
C SER A 160 16.34 -8.48 -8.42
N ARG A 161 15.06 -8.11 -8.44
CA ARG A 161 14.12 -8.30 -9.56
C ARG A 161 13.90 -9.77 -9.93
N GLU A 162 14.19 -10.69 -9.02
CA GLU A 162 13.94 -12.10 -9.20
C GLU A 162 12.45 -12.42 -9.10
N ILE A 163 11.95 -13.23 -10.03
CA ILE A 163 10.56 -13.67 -10.03
C ILE A 163 10.40 -14.84 -9.07
N LEU A 164 9.58 -14.65 -8.05
CA LEU A 164 9.30 -15.64 -7.02
C LEU A 164 8.13 -16.55 -7.39
N SER A 165 7.10 -16.01 -8.02
CA SER A 165 5.96 -16.81 -8.48
C SER A 165 5.25 -16.16 -9.67
N ILE A 166 4.66 -17.01 -10.52
CA ILE A 166 3.71 -16.63 -11.57
C ILE A 166 2.49 -17.52 -11.43
N ARG A 167 1.31 -16.91 -11.31
CA ARG A 167 0.05 -17.63 -11.13
C ARG A 167 -1.02 -17.07 -12.05
N ARG A 168 -1.95 -17.91 -12.46
CA ARG A 168 -3.14 -17.50 -13.21
C ARG A 168 -4.05 -16.73 -12.28
N ASN A 169 -4.62 -15.62 -12.77
CA ASN A 169 -5.57 -14.78 -12.04
C ASN A 169 -6.99 -14.89 -12.63
N TYR A 170 -7.40 -16.10 -12.98
CA TYR A 170 -8.74 -16.42 -13.47
C TYR A 170 -9.13 -17.84 -13.08
N GLU A 171 -10.41 -18.14 -13.03
CA GLU A 171 -10.91 -19.48 -12.72
C GLU A 171 -10.65 -20.47 -13.87
N ILE A 172 -10.18 -21.67 -13.51
CA ILE A 172 -10.00 -22.75 -14.47
C ILE A 172 -11.39 -23.21 -14.93
N GLY A 173 -11.73 -22.95 -16.19
CA GLY A 173 -13.03 -23.27 -16.77
C GLY A 173 -13.87 -22.03 -17.14
N ASP A 174 -13.46 -20.83 -16.76
CA ASP A 174 -14.03 -19.61 -17.30
C ASP A 174 -13.58 -19.40 -18.75
N PRO A 175 -14.49 -19.49 -19.74
CA PRO A 175 -14.14 -19.30 -21.16
C PRO A 175 -13.65 -17.87 -21.44
N ASN A 176 -14.08 -16.89 -20.66
CA ASN A 176 -13.72 -15.48 -20.81
C ASN A 176 -12.43 -15.11 -20.07
N LYS A 177 -11.92 -16.01 -19.21
CA LYS A 177 -10.73 -15.76 -18.39
C LYS A 177 -10.77 -14.43 -17.63
N ASN A 178 -11.94 -14.14 -17.01
CA ASN A 178 -12.16 -12.90 -16.27
C ASN A 178 -11.20 -12.79 -15.09
N LYS A 179 -10.62 -11.60 -14.92
CA LYS A 179 -9.72 -11.27 -13.81
C LYS A 179 -10.43 -11.42 -12.47
N ILE A 180 -9.84 -12.19 -11.54
CA ILE A 180 -10.30 -12.26 -10.15
C ILE A 180 -9.82 -10.99 -9.44
N GLN A 181 -10.74 -10.25 -8.80
CA GLN A 181 -10.44 -9.04 -8.07
C GLN A 181 -10.26 -9.36 -6.58
N TYR A 182 -9.04 -9.17 -6.08
CA TYR A 182 -8.71 -9.39 -4.66
C TYR A 182 -8.78 -8.12 -3.83
N PHE A 183 -8.80 -6.95 -4.45
CA PHE A 183 -8.77 -5.68 -3.76
C PHE A 183 -10.15 -5.02 -3.77
N VAL A 184 -10.51 -4.43 -2.64
CA VAL A 184 -11.71 -3.60 -2.48
C VAL A 184 -11.27 -2.20 -2.14
N HIS A 185 -11.71 -1.21 -2.91
CA HIS A 185 -11.37 0.19 -2.72
C HIS A 185 -12.42 0.91 -1.89
N PHE A 186 -12.01 1.52 -0.79
CA PHE A 186 -12.83 2.37 0.06
C PHE A 186 -12.43 3.82 -0.15
N LYS A 187 -13.41 4.68 -0.46
CA LYS A 187 -13.23 6.14 -0.62
C LYS A 187 -13.99 6.88 0.46
N PHE A 188 -13.33 7.83 1.13
CA PHE A 188 -13.99 8.68 2.13
C PHE A 188 -14.95 9.67 1.44
N LEU A 189 -14.42 10.46 0.50
CA LEU A 189 -15.23 11.26 -0.41
C LEU A 189 -14.79 10.95 -1.85
N PRO A 190 -15.72 10.80 -2.80
CA PRO A 190 -15.36 10.59 -4.20
C PRO A 190 -14.47 11.71 -4.72
N GLY A 191 -13.33 11.35 -5.33
CA GLY A 191 -12.45 12.28 -6.04
C GLY A 191 -12.79 12.37 -7.53
N LEU A 192 -12.02 13.19 -8.24
CA LEU A 192 -12.16 13.33 -9.71
C LEU A 192 -11.47 12.17 -10.47
N GLY A 193 -10.68 11.37 -9.80
CA GLY A 193 -9.94 10.25 -10.39
C GLY A 193 -10.06 8.97 -9.56
N PHE A 194 -9.01 8.16 -9.61
CA PHE A 194 -8.96 6.90 -8.90
C PHE A 194 -9.07 7.09 -7.37
N TYR A 195 -8.30 8.01 -6.79
CA TYR A 195 -8.30 8.24 -5.34
C TYR A 195 -9.42 9.17 -4.89
N GLY A 196 -9.92 8.94 -3.67
CA GLY A 196 -10.85 9.82 -2.98
C GLY A 196 -10.17 10.97 -2.25
N PHE A 197 -10.97 11.93 -1.79
CA PHE A 197 -10.52 13.03 -0.96
C PHE A 197 -10.67 12.70 0.53
N GLY A 198 -9.60 12.94 1.32
CA GLY A 198 -9.62 12.85 2.76
C GLY A 198 -9.63 14.22 3.44
N LEU A 199 -9.68 14.22 4.76
CA LEU A 199 -9.67 15.43 5.57
C LEU A 199 -8.42 16.29 5.35
N ILE A 200 -7.27 15.66 5.11
CA ILE A 200 -6.02 16.37 4.84
C ILE A 200 -6.16 17.23 3.57
N HIS A 201 -6.84 16.73 2.55
CA HIS A 201 -7.09 17.49 1.32
C HIS A 201 -8.04 18.67 1.57
N MET A 202 -9.03 18.50 2.44
CA MET A 202 -10.08 19.50 2.68
C MET A 202 -9.61 20.63 3.60
N ILE A 203 -8.97 20.30 4.72
CA ILE A 203 -8.63 21.27 5.76
C ILE A 203 -7.13 21.54 5.92
N GLY A 204 -6.27 20.81 5.21
CA GLY A 204 -4.81 20.92 5.35
C GLY A 204 -4.29 22.32 5.00
N GLY A 205 -4.84 22.97 3.98
CA GLY A 205 -4.51 24.35 3.63
C GLY A 205 -4.89 25.33 4.72
N LEU A 206 -6.10 25.22 5.27
CA LEU A 206 -6.60 26.06 6.33
C LEU A 206 -5.79 25.87 7.63
N SER A 207 -5.50 24.64 8.00
CA SER A 207 -4.68 24.31 9.18
C SER A 207 -3.27 24.89 9.05
N ARG A 208 -2.66 24.82 7.87
CA ARG A 208 -1.35 25.44 7.59
C ARG A 208 -1.39 26.94 7.75
N SER A 209 -2.43 27.62 7.23
CA SER A 209 -2.61 29.06 7.36
C SER A 209 -2.81 29.49 8.82
N ALA A 210 -3.63 28.74 9.58
CA ALA A 210 -3.85 28.97 11.01
C ALA A 210 -2.55 28.82 11.82
N THR A 211 -1.77 27.77 11.54
CA THR A 211 -0.48 27.54 12.19
C THR A 211 0.53 28.68 11.88
N ALA A 212 0.57 29.13 10.64
CA ALA A 212 1.43 30.26 10.25
C ALA A 212 1.03 31.55 10.97
N ALA A 213 -0.26 31.85 11.06
CA ALA A 213 -0.78 33.01 11.80
C ALA A 213 -0.42 32.94 13.28
N LEU A 214 -0.61 31.79 13.93
CA LEU A 214 -0.23 31.59 15.33
C LEU A 214 1.27 31.79 15.56
N ARG A 215 2.12 31.26 14.69
CA ARG A 215 3.57 31.46 14.78
C ARG A 215 3.92 32.96 14.65
N SER A 216 3.34 33.66 13.69
CA SER A 216 3.56 35.10 13.51
C SER A 216 3.12 35.89 14.72
N LEU A 217 2.02 35.54 15.37
CA LEU A 217 1.57 36.19 16.61
C LEU A 217 2.54 35.94 17.78
N LEU A 218 3.03 34.73 17.94
CA LEU A 218 4.01 34.39 18.97
C LEU A 218 5.35 35.14 18.73
N ASP A 219 5.81 35.21 17.49
CA ASP A 219 7.03 35.94 17.11
C ASP A 219 6.87 37.44 17.38
N ALA A 220 5.73 38.02 17.00
CA ALA A 220 5.44 39.43 17.28
C ALA A 220 5.36 39.71 18.81
N GLY A 221 4.76 38.77 19.58
CA GLY A 221 4.73 38.86 21.03
C GLY A 221 6.12 38.83 21.68
N THR A 222 6.98 37.90 21.23
CA THR A 222 8.36 37.79 21.72
C THR A 222 9.20 39.03 21.37
N LEU A 223 9.06 39.56 20.17
CA LEU A 223 9.72 40.79 19.75
C LEU A 223 9.24 41.98 20.57
N SER A 224 7.94 42.14 20.84
CA SER A 224 7.36 43.20 21.68
C SER A 224 7.91 43.15 23.10
N LEU A 225 7.99 41.95 23.69
CA LEU A 225 8.54 41.77 25.06
C LEU A 225 10.04 42.10 25.10
N SER A 226 10.82 41.73 24.06
CA SER A 226 12.24 42.04 24.01
C SER A 226 12.53 43.55 23.84
N LEU A 227 11.69 44.27 23.09
CA LEU A 227 11.78 45.71 22.93
C LEU A 227 11.46 46.47 24.22
N ILE A 228 10.53 45.98 25.07
CA ILE A 228 10.22 46.55 26.38
C ILE A 228 11.45 46.48 27.30
N HIS A 229 12.21 45.39 27.25
CA HIS A 229 13.46 45.23 28.04
C HIS A 229 14.61 46.14 27.57
N ILE A 230 14.64 46.51 26.29
CA ILE A 230 15.68 47.41 25.75
C ILE A 230 15.37 48.87 26.02
N SER A 231 14.11 49.26 26.19
CA SER A 231 13.66 50.62 26.36
C SER A 231 13.56 51.10 27.79
N GLU A 232 13.82 50.28 28.81
CA GLU A 232 13.92 50.76 30.20
C GLU A 232 15.25 51.54 30.40
N PRO A 233 15.20 52.86 30.56
CA PRO A 233 16.41 53.62 30.89
C PRO A 233 16.83 53.27 32.30
N THR A 234 18.02 52.69 32.48
CA THR A 234 18.67 52.56 33.76
C THR A 234 18.84 53.97 34.31
N ARG A 235 17.92 54.44 35.20
CA ARG A 235 18.19 55.59 36.06
C ARG A 235 19.32 55.20 36.98
N ARG A 236 20.53 55.70 36.68
CA ARG A 236 21.60 55.80 37.65
C ARG A 236 21.26 57.03 38.52
N SER A 237 20.98 56.78 39.77
CA SER A 237 21.06 57.74 40.85
C SER A 237 22.51 58.02 41.25
#